data_1dc72998a625ce40cc2c35561fcc963b
#
_entry.id   1dc72998a625ce40cc2c35561fcc963b
#
_cell.length_a   1.000
_cell.length_b   1.000
_cell.length_c   1.000
_cell.angle_alpha   90.00
_cell.angle_beta   90.00
_cell.angle_gamma   90.00
#
_symmetry.space_group_name_H-M   'P 1'
#
loop_
_entity.id
_entity.type
_entity.pdbx_description
1 polymer ?
#
loop_
_entity_poly.entity_id
_entity_poly.type
_entity_poly.pdbx_seq_one_letter_code
_entity_poly.pdbx_strand_id
1 'polypeptide(L)'
;MTPHRVLLIEDDPLEAALAKRTLRQIDKTIDVIRLRDGAHFLEFYKKNRPVKGISLAIMDLHMPRIDGFGVLKVLQDNSERTPFPIIMFSSSEDKEEIENAYTMGAAAFVNKPVMPKAYRAALEHIVNFWLTTNRR
;
A
#
# COMPACT_ATOMS: atom_id res chain seq x y z
N MET A 1 21.46 10.28 -3.15
CA MET A 1 20.14 9.77 -3.59
C MET A 1 19.25 9.53 -2.39
N THR A 2 18.07 10.16 -2.38
CA THR A 2 17.13 9.98 -1.28
C THR A 2 16.48 8.60 -1.39
N PRO A 3 16.53 7.78 -0.34
CA PRO A 3 15.87 6.47 -0.39
C PRO A 3 14.36 6.63 -0.46
N HIS A 4 13.70 5.66 -1.08
CA HIS A 4 12.25 5.62 -1.11
C HIS A 4 11.71 5.07 0.20
N ARG A 5 10.65 5.70 0.70
CA ARG A 5 9.92 5.20 1.85
C ARG A 5 8.57 4.65 1.43
N VAL A 6 8.30 3.44 1.83
CA VAL A 6 7.07 2.74 1.50
C VAL A 6 6.33 2.40 2.77
N LEU A 7 5.07 2.82 2.85
CA LEU A 7 4.18 2.38 3.93
C LEU A 7 3.60 1.03 3.53
N LEU A 8 3.66 0.08 4.43
CA LEU A 8 3.09 -1.24 4.23
C LEU A 8 2.03 -1.47 5.29
N ILE A 9 0.77 -1.49 4.88
CA ILE A 9 -0.36 -1.66 5.79
C ILE A 9 -0.86 -3.09 5.66
N GLU A 10 -0.50 -3.93 6.61
CA GLU A 10 -0.76 -5.35 6.58
C GLU A 10 -0.91 -5.87 8.01
N ASP A 11 -2.04 -6.50 8.31
CA ASP A 11 -2.33 -6.98 9.66
C ASP A 11 -1.65 -8.31 10.00
N ASP A 12 -1.45 -9.17 9.00
CA ASP A 12 -0.79 -10.47 9.23
C ASP A 12 0.72 -10.27 9.32
N PRO A 13 1.33 -10.56 10.48
CA PRO A 13 2.77 -10.33 10.64
C PRO A 13 3.64 -11.16 9.70
N LEU A 14 3.20 -12.37 9.31
CA LEU A 14 3.97 -13.20 8.38
C LEU A 14 3.92 -12.63 6.97
N GLU A 15 2.75 -12.20 6.53
CA GLU A 15 2.63 -11.55 5.22
C GLU A 15 3.38 -10.22 5.19
N ALA A 16 3.33 -9.47 6.27
CA ALA A 16 4.07 -8.22 6.38
C ALA A 16 5.58 -8.45 6.29
N ALA A 17 6.07 -9.47 6.99
CA ALA A 17 7.49 -9.81 6.94
C ALA A 17 7.93 -10.24 5.54
N LEU A 18 7.09 -11.03 4.86
CA LEU A 18 7.38 -11.48 3.49
C LEU A 18 7.43 -10.29 2.53
N ALA A 19 6.44 -9.40 2.61
CA ALA A 19 6.41 -8.23 1.73
C ALA A 19 7.61 -7.32 1.97
N LYS A 20 7.93 -7.06 3.23
CA LYS A 20 9.08 -6.23 3.59
C LYS A 20 10.39 -6.81 3.06
N ARG A 21 10.59 -8.11 3.27
CA ARG A 21 11.79 -8.78 2.81
C ARG A 21 11.89 -8.74 1.28
N THR A 22 10.78 -9.02 0.61
CA THR A 22 10.75 -9.01 -0.86
C THR A 22 11.07 -7.64 -1.42
N LEU A 23 10.46 -6.59 -0.87
CA LEU A 23 10.73 -5.22 -1.29
C LEU A 23 12.20 -4.87 -1.14
N ARG A 24 12.82 -5.25 -0.03
CA ARG A 24 14.22 -4.96 0.23
C ARG A 24 15.16 -5.78 -0.63
N GLN A 25 14.74 -6.96 -1.06
CA GLN A 25 15.51 -7.76 -2.03
C GLN A 25 15.46 -7.14 -3.41
N ILE A 26 14.31 -6.53 -3.76
CA ILE A 26 14.17 -5.85 -5.05
C ILE A 26 15.03 -4.59 -5.08
N ASP A 27 15.00 -3.82 -4.00
CA ASP A 27 15.77 -2.58 -3.88
C ASP A 27 16.11 -2.36 -2.40
N LYS A 28 17.36 -2.58 -2.03
CA LYS A 28 17.78 -2.46 -0.63
C LYS A 28 17.76 -1.03 -0.10
N THR A 29 17.57 -0.03 -0.96
CA THR A 29 17.44 1.36 -0.50
C THR A 29 16.01 1.69 -0.07
N ILE A 30 15.05 0.80 -0.30
CA ILE A 30 13.68 1.02 0.12
C ILE A 30 13.60 0.89 1.65
N ASP A 31 13.07 1.94 2.28
CA ASP A 31 12.78 1.94 3.70
C ASP A 31 11.30 1.61 3.88
N VAL A 32 10.99 0.48 4.51
CA VAL A 32 9.63 0.00 4.68
C VAL A 32 9.16 0.30 6.11
N ILE A 33 8.08 1.07 6.22
CA ILE A 33 7.43 1.33 7.50
C ILE A 33 6.15 0.51 7.53
N ARG A 34 6.11 -0.49 8.39
CA ARG A 34 4.92 -1.32 8.53
C ARG A 34 3.94 -0.69 9.51
N LEU A 35 2.68 -0.59 9.09
CA LEU A 35 1.56 -0.22 9.93
C LEU A 35 0.64 -1.45 10.03
N ARG A 36 0.18 -1.74 11.25
CA ARG A 36 -0.48 -3.02 11.52
C ARG A 36 -1.85 -3.19 10.91
N ASP A 37 -2.57 -2.09 10.72
CA ASP A 37 -3.94 -2.15 10.18
C ASP A 37 -4.37 -0.76 9.73
N GLY A 38 -5.62 -0.67 9.27
CA GLY A 38 -6.15 0.59 8.78
C GLY A 38 -6.25 1.68 9.84
N ALA A 39 -6.59 1.30 11.07
CA ALA A 39 -6.67 2.25 12.17
C ALA A 39 -5.28 2.84 12.48
N HIS A 40 -4.26 1.99 12.46
CA HIS A 40 -2.88 2.42 12.69
C HIS A 40 -2.42 3.37 11.57
N PHE A 41 -2.80 3.08 10.32
CA PHE A 41 -2.49 3.98 9.21
C PHE A 41 -3.14 5.35 9.39
N LEU A 42 -4.43 5.39 9.73
CA LEU A 42 -5.14 6.64 9.92
C LEU A 42 -4.56 7.45 11.07
N GLU A 43 -4.19 6.78 12.15
CA GLU A 43 -3.52 7.44 13.28
C GLU A 43 -2.17 8.01 12.87
N PHE A 44 -1.37 7.23 12.15
CA PHE A 44 -0.08 7.67 11.63
C PHE A 44 -0.24 8.90 10.74
N TYR A 45 -1.21 8.84 9.83
CA TYR A 45 -1.46 9.93 8.90
C TYR A 45 -1.85 11.21 9.63
N LYS A 46 -2.73 11.10 10.61
CA LYS A 46 -3.19 12.24 11.40
C LYS A 46 -2.06 12.86 12.22
N LYS A 47 -1.24 12.04 12.86
CA LYS A 47 -0.15 12.51 13.74
C LYS A 47 0.99 13.16 13.00
N ASN A 48 1.22 12.77 11.75
CA ASN A 48 2.38 13.21 11.00
C ASN A 48 2.05 14.21 9.88
N ARG A 49 0.93 14.88 9.98
CA ARG A 49 0.52 15.86 8.96
C ARG A 49 1.33 17.14 9.08
N PRO A 50 1.72 17.73 7.93
CA PRO A 50 1.60 17.15 6.60
C PRO A 50 2.61 16.01 6.41
N VAL A 51 2.13 14.85 5.91
CA VAL A 51 2.98 13.69 5.73
C VAL A 51 3.90 13.91 4.55
N LYS A 52 5.20 13.85 4.79
CA LYS A 52 6.23 14.08 3.77
C LYS A 52 7.19 12.90 3.71
N GLY A 53 7.80 12.74 2.55
CA GLY A 53 8.86 11.75 2.40
C GLY A 53 8.36 10.31 2.19
N ILE A 54 7.06 10.13 2.04
CA ILE A 54 6.48 8.83 1.70
C ILE A 54 6.28 8.77 0.19
N SER A 55 6.84 7.73 -0.43
CA SER A 55 6.74 7.56 -1.88
C SER A 55 5.49 6.79 -2.30
N LEU A 56 5.02 5.88 -1.43
CA LEU A 56 4.02 4.91 -1.83
C LEU A 56 3.45 4.22 -0.60
N ALA A 57 2.16 3.90 -0.62
CA ALA A 57 1.54 3.03 0.37
C ALA A 57 1.02 1.77 -0.32
N ILE A 58 1.37 0.61 0.22
CA ILE A 58 0.85 -0.68 -0.22
C ILE A 58 -0.04 -1.18 0.89
N MET A 59 -1.32 -1.40 0.60
CA MET A 59 -2.32 -1.70 1.61
C MET A 59 -3.08 -2.97 1.25
N ASP A 60 -3.19 -3.87 2.22
CA ASP A 60 -4.08 -5.01 2.08
C ASP A 60 -5.52 -4.52 2.16
N LEU A 61 -6.39 -5.10 1.35
CA LEU A 61 -7.79 -4.72 1.34
C LEU A 61 -8.52 -5.28 2.55
N HIS A 62 -8.28 -6.54 2.88
CA HIS A 62 -9.02 -7.24 3.94
C HIS A 62 -8.24 -7.26 5.24
N MET A 63 -8.62 -6.39 6.16
CA MET A 63 -8.04 -6.28 7.48
C MET A 63 -9.16 -6.18 8.52
N PRO A 64 -8.91 -6.60 9.78
CA PRO A 64 -9.96 -6.51 10.80
C PRO A 64 -10.25 -5.06 11.16
N ARG A 65 -11.45 -4.82 11.68
CA ARG A 65 -11.96 -3.54 12.12
C ARG A 65 -12.16 -2.54 10.99
N ILE A 66 -11.10 -1.95 10.48
CA ILE A 66 -11.15 -1.02 9.35
C ILE A 66 -10.37 -1.66 8.22
N ASP A 67 -11.06 -2.04 7.15
CA ASP A 67 -10.42 -2.60 5.97
C ASP A 67 -9.93 -1.49 5.02
N GLY A 68 -9.37 -1.89 3.88
CA GLY A 68 -8.87 -0.92 2.91
C GLY A 68 -9.94 0.04 2.42
N PHE A 69 -11.16 -0.44 2.20
CA PHE A 69 -12.27 0.42 1.81
C PHE A 69 -12.58 1.44 2.91
N GLY A 70 -12.58 0.98 4.16
CA GLY A 70 -12.83 1.87 5.29
C GLY A 70 -11.81 2.98 5.40
N VAL A 71 -10.55 2.67 5.15
CA VAL A 71 -9.50 3.67 5.14
C VAL A 71 -9.74 4.72 4.05
N LEU A 72 -10.01 4.26 2.83
CA LEU A 72 -10.27 5.17 1.71
C LEU A 72 -11.49 6.03 1.97
N LYS A 73 -12.54 5.44 2.57
CA LYS A 73 -13.75 6.18 2.89
C LYS A 73 -13.49 7.29 3.91
N VAL A 74 -12.73 7.00 4.96
CA VAL A 74 -12.39 8.01 5.96
C VAL A 74 -11.63 9.16 5.33
N LEU A 75 -10.66 8.86 4.48
CA LEU A 75 -9.90 9.90 3.77
C LEU A 75 -10.81 10.74 2.88
N GLN A 76 -11.71 10.09 2.16
CA GLN A 76 -12.64 10.77 1.27
C GLN A 76 -13.62 11.64 2.03
N ASP A 77 -14.19 11.13 3.13
CA ASP A 77 -15.15 11.86 3.96
C ASP A 77 -14.52 13.10 4.59
N ASN A 78 -13.24 13.06 4.86
CA ASN A 78 -12.49 14.18 5.44
C ASN A 78 -11.86 15.07 4.36
N SER A 79 -12.19 14.84 3.10
CA SER A 79 -11.62 15.57 1.97
C SER A 79 -10.09 15.52 1.95
N GLU A 80 -9.54 14.42 2.45
CA GLU A 80 -8.11 14.22 2.49
C GLU A 80 -7.62 13.57 1.22
N ARG A 81 -6.57 14.13 0.66
CA ARG A 81 -5.90 13.57 -0.49
C ARG A 81 -4.46 13.31 -0.09
N THR A 82 -4.08 12.04 0.00
CA THR A 82 -2.72 11.70 0.40
C THR A 82 -1.71 12.20 -0.65
N PRO A 83 -0.55 12.71 -0.21
CA PRO A 83 0.49 13.16 -1.16
C PRO A 83 1.26 11.99 -1.78
N PHE A 84 0.81 10.77 -1.58
CA PHE A 84 1.40 9.55 -2.14
C PHE A 84 0.28 8.64 -2.62
N PRO A 85 0.55 7.80 -3.63
CA PRO A 85 -0.46 6.86 -4.10
C PRO A 85 -0.68 5.72 -3.12
N ILE A 86 -1.92 5.25 -3.04
CA ILE A 86 -2.28 4.06 -2.26
C ILE A 86 -2.58 2.94 -3.23
N ILE A 87 -1.78 1.88 -3.15
CA ILE A 87 -1.92 0.70 -3.98
C ILE A 87 -2.57 -0.40 -3.15
N MET A 88 -3.73 -0.89 -3.59
CA MET A 88 -4.33 -2.06 -2.96
C MET A 88 -3.61 -3.30 -3.46
N PHE A 89 -3.14 -4.12 -2.53
CA PHE A 89 -2.46 -5.36 -2.84
C PHE A 89 -3.22 -6.48 -2.15
N SER A 90 -4.06 -7.17 -2.91
CA SER A 90 -5.06 -8.08 -2.34
C SER A 90 -5.22 -9.32 -3.19
N SER A 91 -5.56 -10.44 -2.53
CA SER A 91 -5.87 -11.68 -3.24
C SER A 91 -7.27 -11.69 -3.86
N SER A 92 -8.07 -10.67 -3.61
CA SER A 92 -9.42 -10.58 -4.17
C SER A 92 -9.40 -10.41 -5.69
N GLU A 93 -10.27 -11.15 -6.36
CA GLU A 93 -10.48 -11.02 -7.80
C GLU A 93 -11.89 -10.53 -8.11
N ASP A 94 -12.62 -10.10 -7.10
CA ASP A 94 -13.99 -9.62 -7.23
C ASP A 94 -14.01 -8.27 -7.95
N LYS A 95 -14.70 -8.24 -9.09
CA LYS A 95 -14.77 -7.04 -9.92
C LYS A 95 -15.38 -5.85 -9.20
N GLU A 96 -16.40 -6.08 -8.37
CA GLU A 96 -17.01 -4.99 -7.61
C GLU A 96 -16.03 -4.40 -6.61
N GLU A 97 -15.26 -5.24 -5.93
CA GLU A 97 -14.25 -4.75 -5.00
C GLU A 97 -13.19 -3.93 -5.71
N ILE A 98 -12.74 -4.40 -6.87
CA ILE A 98 -11.74 -3.70 -7.65
C ILE A 98 -12.25 -2.33 -8.10
N GLU A 99 -13.47 -2.30 -8.64
CA GLU A 99 -14.09 -1.05 -9.09
C GLU A 99 -14.31 -0.08 -7.93
N ASN A 100 -14.76 -0.59 -6.79
CA ASN A 100 -14.98 0.24 -5.61
C ASN A 100 -13.68 0.86 -5.10
N ALA A 101 -12.59 0.09 -5.13
CA ALA A 101 -11.29 0.61 -4.71
C ALA A 101 -10.88 1.82 -5.55
N TYR A 102 -11.00 1.73 -6.86
CA TYR A 102 -10.69 2.84 -7.75
C TYR A 102 -11.62 4.03 -7.54
N THR A 103 -12.91 3.76 -7.43
CA THR A 103 -13.90 4.82 -7.19
C THR A 103 -13.61 5.57 -5.89
N MET A 104 -13.11 4.87 -4.89
CA MET A 104 -12.83 5.43 -3.58
C MET A 104 -11.42 6.04 -3.48
N GLY A 105 -10.66 6.07 -4.56
CA GLY A 105 -9.40 6.80 -4.60
C GLY A 105 -8.13 5.97 -4.57
N ALA A 106 -8.23 4.65 -4.68
CA ALA A 106 -7.02 3.84 -4.82
C ALA A 106 -6.34 4.17 -6.16
N ALA A 107 -5.03 4.29 -6.14
CA ALA A 107 -4.28 4.58 -7.35
C ALA A 107 -4.13 3.35 -8.23
N ALA A 108 -4.11 2.15 -7.62
CA ALA A 108 -4.06 0.90 -8.35
C ALA A 108 -4.58 -0.24 -7.47
N PHE A 109 -4.99 -1.31 -8.12
CA PHE A 109 -5.37 -2.55 -7.45
C PHE A 109 -4.55 -3.66 -8.09
N VAL A 110 -3.70 -4.29 -7.31
CA VAL A 110 -2.80 -5.34 -7.80
C VAL A 110 -3.16 -6.64 -7.11
N ASN A 111 -3.36 -7.68 -7.89
CA ASN A 111 -3.64 -9.01 -7.36
C ASN A 111 -2.41 -9.55 -6.64
N LYS A 112 -2.64 -10.11 -5.44
CA LYS A 112 -1.58 -10.70 -4.62
C LYS A 112 -1.46 -12.19 -4.98
N PRO A 113 -0.43 -12.57 -5.76
CA PRO A 113 -0.28 -13.97 -6.15
C PRO A 113 0.13 -14.85 -4.98
N VAL A 114 -0.24 -16.14 -5.07
CA VAL A 114 0.12 -17.14 -4.07
C VAL A 114 1.52 -17.69 -4.33
N MET A 115 1.86 -17.89 -5.61
CA MET A 115 3.15 -18.50 -5.97
C MET A 115 4.30 -17.52 -5.77
N PRO A 116 5.41 -17.96 -5.18
CA PRO A 116 6.52 -17.07 -4.82
C PRO A 116 7.08 -16.23 -5.97
N LYS A 117 7.27 -16.81 -7.14
CA LYS A 117 7.79 -16.07 -8.29
C LYS A 117 6.81 -14.98 -8.75
N ALA A 118 5.52 -15.33 -8.83
CA ALA A 118 4.50 -14.37 -9.24
C ALA A 118 4.33 -13.28 -8.19
N TYR A 119 4.41 -13.63 -6.91
CA TYR A 119 4.33 -12.66 -5.82
C TYR A 119 5.47 -11.64 -5.92
N ARG A 120 6.69 -12.13 -6.11
CA ARG A 120 7.85 -11.24 -6.28
C ARG A 120 7.69 -10.35 -7.51
N ALA A 121 7.25 -10.94 -8.64
CA ALA A 121 7.06 -10.18 -9.87
C ALA A 121 6.02 -9.07 -9.69
N ALA A 122 4.94 -9.33 -8.94
CA ALA A 122 3.93 -8.32 -8.66
C ALA A 122 4.53 -7.14 -7.92
N LEU A 123 5.33 -7.39 -6.88
CA LEU A 123 6.00 -6.32 -6.12
C LEU A 123 7.05 -5.61 -6.97
N GLU A 124 7.77 -6.33 -7.82
CA GLU A 124 8.71 -5.68 -8.74
C GLU A 124 8.01 -4.72 -9.69
N HIS A 125 6.84 -5.11 -10.20
CA HIS A 125 6.05 -4.22 -11.06
C HIS A 125 5.60 -2.97 -10.32
N ILE A 126 5.17 -3.10 -9.07
CA ILE A 126 4.78 -1.95 -8.25
C ILE A 126 5.98 -1.01 -8.06
N VAL A 127 7.11 -1.56 -7.67
CA VAL A 127 8.33 -0.78 -7.45
C VAL A 127 8.76 -0.08 -8.73
N ASN A 128 8.82 -0.82 -9.83
CA ASN A 128 9.28 -0.26 -11.10
C ASN A 128 8.36 0.84 -11.61
N PHE A 129 7.05 0.63 -11.54
CA PHE A 129 6.11 1.64 -12.04
C PHE A 129 6.08 2.87 -11.13
N TRP A 130 5.93 2.68 -9.83
CA TRP A 130 5.63 3.79 -8.93
C TRP A 130 6.87 4.50 -8.38
N LEU A 131 8.00 3.81 -8.28
CA LEU A 131 9.21 4.40 -7.71
C LEU A 131 10.26 4.77 -8.73
N THR A 132 10.23 4.18 -9.93
CA THR A 132 11.24 4.45 -10.94
C THR A 132 10.68 4.98 -12.25
N THR A 133 9.57 4.44 -12.71
CA THR A 133 8.98 4.80 -14.01
C THR A 133 8.03 5.97 -13.92
N ASN A 134 7.14 5.96 -12.93
CA ASN A 134 6.14 7.01 -12.76
C ASN A 134 6.77 8.22 -12.12
N ARG A 135 6.68 9.35 -12.81
CA ARG A 135 7.19 10.62 -12.27
C ARG A 135 6.04 11.49 -11.83
N ARG A 136 6.17 12.03 -10.66
CA ARG A 136 5.12 12.81 -10.02
C ARG A 136 5.44 14.28 -9.98
#